data_9f378f05cf6dbc5910f139438d3b6500
#
_entry.id   9f378f05cf6dbc5910f139438d3b6500
#
_cell.length_a   1.000
_cell.length_b   1.000
_cell.length_c   1.000
_cell.angle_alpha   90.00
_cell.angle_beta   90.00
_cell.angle_gamma   90.00
#
_symmetry.space_group_name_H-M   'P 1'
#
loop_
_entity.id
_entity.type
_entity.pdbx_description
1 polymer ?
#
loop_
_entity_poly.entity_id
_entity_poly.type
_entity_poly.pdbx_seq_one_letter_code
_entity_poly.pdbx_strand_id
1 'polypeptide(L)'
;AHLEFFKTREGIFQEKSQMIQDMKNGGTIIFNGDDDILRESGPIKGVEPVFFGTGDNSDFRATDIKPLGLKGTSCTLHMPNGTSFDCVVPLPGIHMVSNALAGAAVGYSLDLTNEEIKAGIENLPSIPGRNHIIITDKLTILDDCYNANPISTKASIDVLDMAIGRKVAVLGNMGELGANEKELHHETGAYAAEKGVDVVCAIGDLAKEIANGASVDGTEVHWFETKADFLAEMKNIMKEGDNVLVKASHGMHFPELVEALEAL
;
A
#
# COMPACT_ATOMS: atom_id res chain seq x y z
N ALA A 1 -9.64 4.96 3.97
CA ALA A 1 -9.47 6.43 3.86
C ALA A 1 -10.85 7.11 3.85
N HIS A 2 -10.91 8.37 4.32
CA HIS A 2 -12.11 9.22 4.27
C HIS A 2 -13.31 8.79 5.13
N LEU A 3 -13.15 7.86 6.09
CA LEU A 3 -14.22 7.43 6.98
C LEU A 3 -14.77 8.58 7.84
N GLU A 4 -13.95 9.55 8.18
CA GLU A 4 -14.36 10.73 8.93
C GLU A 4 -15.46 11.52 8.21
N PHE A 5 -15.39 11.64 6.88
CA PHE A 5 -16.32 12.39 6.05
C PHE A 5 -17.54 11.55 5.63
N PHE A 6 -17.33 10.35 5.15
CA PHE A 6 -18.37 9.49 4.59
C PHE A 6 -18.99 8.50 5.59
N LYS A 7 -18.47 8.46 6.84
CA LYS A 7 -18.96 7.69 7.99
C LYS A 7 -18.88 6.18 7.83
N THR A 8 -19.20 5.62 6.66
CA THR A 8 -19.19 4.18 6.39
C THR A 8 -18.50 3.87 5.07
N ARG A 9 -18.15 2.60 4.86
CA ARG A 9 -17.59 2.11 3.59
C ARG A 9 -18.61 2.23 2.45
N GLU A 10 -19.89 2.00 2.75
CA GLU A 10 -21.00 2.17 1.81
C GLU A 10 -21.14 3.64 1.39
N GLY A 11 -20.97 4.60 2.34
CA GLY A 11 -20.95 6.03 2.04
C GLY A 11 -19.80 6.41 1.10
N ILE A 12 -18.63 5.82 1.27
CA ILE A 12 -17.49 6.00 0.36
C ILE A 12 -17.84 5.43 -1.03
N PHE A 13 -18.44 4.24 -1.09
CA PHE A 13 -18.86 3.63 -2.36
C PHE A 13 -19.87 4.51 -3.09
N GLN A 14 -20.91 4.98 -2.39
CA GLN A 14 -21.94 5.86 -2.97
C GLN A 14 -21.35 7.13 -3.57
N GLU A 15 -20.42 7.79 -2.86
CA GLU A 15 -19.76 9.00 -3.35
C GLU A 15 -18.88 8.71 -4.57
N LYS A 16 -18.01 7.71 -4.48
CA LYS A 16 -17.09 7.38 -5.57
C LYS A 16 -17.80 6.84 -6.82
N SER A 17 -18.89 6.12 -6.66
CA SER A 17 -19.67 5.59 -7.79
C SER A 17 -20.49 6.64 -8.52
N GLN A 18 -20.62 7.87 -7.98
CA GLN A 18 -21.31 8.96 -8.69
C GLN A 18 -20.68 9.25 -10.06
N MET A 19 -19.35 9.11 -10.20
CA MET A 19 -18.69 9.30 -11.50
C MET A 19 -19.24 8.38 -12.60
N ILE A 20 -19.79 7.21 -12.23
CA ILE A 20 -20.39 6.26 -13.18
C ILE A 20 -21.71 6.80 -13.75
N GLN A 21 -22.40 7.69 -13.00
CA GLN A 21 -23.65 8.29 -13.47
C GLN A 21 -23.43 9.16 -14.73
N ASP A 22 -22.25 9.74 -14.87
CA ASP A 22 -21.87 10.56 -16.04
C ASP A 22 -21.14 9.77 -17.13
N MET A 23 -20.97 8.46 -16.93
CA MET A 23 -20.31 7.58 -17.89
C MET A 23 -21.11 7.54 -19.22
N LYS A 24 -20.40 7.65 -20.34
CA LYS A 24 -20.98 7.52 -21.67
C LYS A 24 -21.46 6.09 -21.93
N ASN A 25 -22.46 5.93 -22.81
CA ASN A 25 -22.90 4.62 -23.26
C ASN A 25 -21.73 3.82 -23.85
N GLY A 26 -21.65 2.55 -23.49
CA GLY A 26 -20.54 1.66 -23.91
C GLY A 26 -19.28 1.76 -23.05
N GLY A 27 -19.32 2.52 -21.94
CA GLY A 27 -18.22 2.52 -20.97
C GLY A 27 -18.13 1.20 -20.22
N THR A 28 -16.94 0.93 -19.64
CA THR A 28 -16.65 -0.27 -18.85
C THR A 28 -16.51 0.11 -17.38
N ILE A 29 -17.10 -0.66 -16.49
CA ILE A 29 -16.93 -0.55 -15.03
C ILE A 29 -15.98 -1.65 -14.60
N ILE A 30 -14.88 -1.28 -13.97
CA ILE A 30 -13.86 -2.23 -13.49
C ILE A 30 -13.77 -2.08 -11.97
N PHE A 31 -14.06 -3.15 -11.23
CA PHE A 31 -14.06 -3.17 -9.78
C PHE A 31 -13.09 -4.21 -9.21
N ASN A 32 -12.60 -3.91 -8.01
CA ASN A 32 -11.87 -4.88 -7.22
C ASN A 32 -12.85 -5.93 -6.66
N GLY A 33 -12.78 -7.15 -7.17
CA GLY A 33 -13.63 -8.25 -6.75
C GLY A 33 -13.24 -8.88 -5.40
N ASP A 34 -12.11 -8.50 -4.83
CA ASP A 34 -11.71 -8.90 -3.47
C ASP A 34 -12.29 -7.96 -2.39
N ASP A 35 -12.92 -6.84 -2.78
CA ASP A 35 -13.68 -5.97 -1.90
C ASP A 35 -15.15 -6.40 -1.86
N ASP A 36 -15.68 -6.65 -0.67
CA ASP A 36 -17.02 -7.18 -0.43
C ASP A 36 -18.12 -6.25 -0.95
N ILE A 37 -18.00 -4.92 -0.74
CA ILE A 37 -18.99 -3.94 -1.18
C ILE A 37 -19.00 -3.82 -2.72
N LEU A 38 -17.81 -3.77 -3.31
CA LEU A 38 -17.69 -3.68 -4.78
C LEU A 38 -18.19 -4.97 -5.44
N ARG A 39 -17.88 -6.12 -4.85
CA ARG A 39 -18.32 -7.44 -5.33
C ARG A 39 -19.84 -7.58 -5.36
N GLU A 40 -20.52 -7.06 -4.36
CA GLU A 40 -21.97 -7.14 -4.24
C GLU A 40 -22.71 -6.05 -5.06
N SER A 41 -21.97 -5.09 -5.63
CA SER A 41 -22.57 -4.06 -6.47
C SER A 41 -23.05 -4.68 -7.78
N GLY A 42 -24.35 -4.70 -7.98
CA GLY A 42 -24.96 -5.12 -9.24
C GLY A 42 -24.70 -4.11 -10.37
N PRO A 43 -25.41 -4.29 -11.52
CA PRO A 43 -25.29 -3.40 -12.66
C PRO A 43 -25.55 -1.94 -12.29
N ILE A 44 -24.67 -1.04 -12.75
CA ILE A 44 -24.83 0.40 -12.59
C ILE A 44 -25.14 1.00 -13.97
N LYS A 45 -26.24 1.74 -14.10
CA LYS A 45 -26.73 2.25 -15.40
C LYS A 45 -26.88 1.17 -16.48
N GLY A 46 -27.21 -0.07 -16.07
CA GLY A 46 -27.36 -1.20 -16.99
C GLY A 46 -26.04 -1.75 -17.53
N VAL A 47 -24.91 -1.34 -16.96
CA VAL A 47 -23.59 -1.90 -17.27
C VAL A 47 -23.18 -2.85 -16.15
N GLU A 48 -22.92 -4.09 -16.50
CA GLU A 48 -22.36 -5.10 -15.59
C GLU A 48 -20.90 -4.76 -15.29
N PRO A 49 -20.50 -4.71 -14.00
CA PRO A 49 -19.10 -4.55 -13.65
C PRO A 49 -18.25 -5.76 -14.07
N VAL A 50 -17.03 -5.47 -14.49
CA VAL A 50 -15.96 -6.45 -14.67
C VAL A 50 -15.12 -6.45 -13.41
N PHE A 51 -14.80 -7.64 -12.89
CA PHE A 51 -14.08 -7.78 -11.63
C PHE A 51 -12.66 -8.27 -11.83
N PHE A 52 -11.72 -7.63 -11.12
CA PHE A 52 -10.35 -8.15 -10.96
C PHE A 52 -10.12 -8.57 -9.51
N GLY A 53 -9.27 -9.57 -9.29
CA GLY A 53 -8.92 -10.02 -7.94
C GLY A 53 -8.23 -11.37 -7.90
N THR A 54 -8.09 -11.92 -6.71
CA THR A 54 -7.49 -13.23 -6.46
C THR A 54 -8.55 -14.33 -6.30
N GLY A 55 -9.80 -13.96 -6.08
CA GLY A 55 -10.93 -14.88 -5.93
C GLY A 55 -11.32 -15.58 -7.23
N ASP A 56 -11.88 -16.81 -7.10
CA ASP A 56 -12.27 -17.67 -8.24
C ASP A 56 -13.29 -17.05 -9.20
N ASN A 57 -14.07 -16.09 -8.71
CA ASN A 57 -15.13 -15.44 -9.49
C ASN A 57 -14.70 -14.10 -10.11
N SER A 58 -13.39 -13.82 -10.20
CA SER A 58 -12.89 -12.62 -10.87
C SER A 58 -12.65 -12.87 -12.35
N ASP A 59 -13.04 -11.89 -13.20
CA ASP A 59 -12.84 -11.95 -14.65
C ASP A 59 -11.36 -11.84 -15.00
N PHE A 60 -10.64 -10.99 -14.27
CA PHE A 60 -9.19 -10.88 -14.31
C PHE A 60 -8.64 -11.41 -12.99
N ARG A 61 -7.93 -12.53 -13.04
CA ARG A 61 -7.53 -13.24 -11.83
C ARG A 61 -6.02 -13.45 -11.76
N ALA A 62 -5.44 -13.30 -10.55
CA ALA A 62 -4.06 -13.70 -10.31
C ALA A 62 -3.99 -14.98 -9.47
N THR A 63 -3.11 -15.90 -9.89
CA THR A 63 -2.74 -17.12 -9.16
C THR A 63 -1.23 -17.25 -9.06
N ASP A 64 -0.76 -18.27 -8.35
CA ASP A 64 0.68 -18.57 -8.19
C ASP A 64 1.49 -17.36 -7.70
N ILE A 65 0.88 -16.53 -6.85
CA ILE A 65 1.47 -15.32 -6.33
C ILE A 65 2.62 -15.67 -5.39
N LYS A 66 3.84 -15.26 -5.76
CA LYS A 66 5.08 -15.54 -5.01
C LYS A 66 5.87 -14.25 -4.80
N PRO A 67 6.05 -13.80 -3.55
CA PRO A 67 6.92 -12.68 -3.26
C PRO A 67 8.38 -12.97 -3.66
N LEU A 68 9.03 -11.98 -4.27
CA LEU A 68 10.45 -12.00 -4.63
C LEU A 68 11.27 -11.04 -3.72
N GLY A 69 10.81 -10.85 -2.48
CA GLY A 69 11.33 -9.85 -1.56
C GLY A 69 11.05 -8.45 -2.07
N LEU A 70 12.00 -7.53 -1.85
CA LEU A 70 11.87 -6.14 -2.31
C LEU A 70 11.95 -5.97 -3.85
N LYS A 71 12.21 -7.04 -4.60
CA LYS A 71 12.29 -7.01 -6.07
C LYS A 71 10.95 -7.13 -6.77
N GLY A 72 9.87 -7.34 -6.02
CA GLY A 72 8.53 -7.45 -6.58
C GLY A 72 7.82 -8.77 -6.27
N THR A 73 6.87 -9.13 -7.11
CA THR A 73 6.04 -10.32 -6.93
C THR A 73 5.80 -10.99 -8.29
N SER A 74 6.07 -12.30 -8.39
CA SER A 74 5.67 -13.08 -9.57
C SER A 74 4.26 -13.62 -9.41
N CYS A 75 3.53 -13.72 -10.51
CA CYS A 75 2.17 -14.30 -10.55
C CYS A 75 1.81 -14.78 -11.96
N THR A 76 0.76 -15.57 -12.04
CA THR A 76 0.09 -15.94 -13.31
C THR A 76 -1.21 -15.13 -13.40
N LEU A 77 -1.37 -14.34 -14.46
CA LEU A 77 -2.59 -13.60 -14.75
C LEU A 77 -3.48 -14.40 -15.71
N HIS A 78 -4.75 -14.53 -15.34
CA HIS A 78 -5.81 -15.15 -16.16
C HIS A 78 -6.72 -14.07 -16.71
N MET A 79 -6.99 -14.13 -18.01
CA MET A 79 -7.77 -13.15 -18.76
C MET A 79 -9.19 -13.68 -19.05
N PRO A 80 -10.19 -12.80 -19.26
CA PRO A 80 -11.59 -13.23 -19.51
C PRO A 80 -11.77 -14.10 -20.75
N ASN A 81 -10.88 -14.00 -21.74
CA ASN A 81 -10.90 -14.82 -22.96
C ASN A 81 -10.33 -16.24 -22.78
N GLY A 82 -10.01 -16.65 -21.54
CA GLY A 82 -9.47 -17.96 -21.20
C GLY A 82 -7.96 -18.11 -21.41
N THR A 83 -7.27 -17.05 -21.82
CA THR A 83 -5.80 -17.05 -21.89
C THR A 83 -5.17 -16.73 -20.55
N SER A 84 -3.91 -17.11 -20.36
CA SER A 84 -3.11 -16.75 -19.18
C SER A 84 -1.65 -16.54 -19.54
N PHE A 85 -0.95 -15.77 -18.71
CA PHE A 85 0.49 -15.57 -18.83
C PHE A 85 1.15 -15.29 -17.48
N ASP A 86 2.39 -15.72 -17.34
CA ASP A 86 3.22 -15.41 -16.17
C ASP A 86 3.83 -14.02 -16.33
N CYS A 87 3.88 -13.27 -15.24
CA CYS A 87 4.54 -11.96 -15.19
C CYS A 87 5.17 -11.69 -13.83
N VAL A 88 6.05 -10.70 -13.80
CA VAL A 88 6.63 -10.15 -12.58
C VAL A 88 6.16 -8.71 -12.44
N VAL A 89 5.47 -8.42 -11.34
CA VAL A 89 5.16 -7.05 -10.91
C VAL A 89 6.41 -6.53 -10.20
N PRO A 90 7.15 -5.52 -10.75
CA PRO A 90 8.46 -5.09 -10.23
C PRO A 90 8.37 -4.21 -8.98
N LEU A 91 7.22 -4.19 -8.33
CA LEU A 91 6.96 -3.46 -7.10
C LEU A 91 6.62 -4.45 -5.98
N PRO A 92 7.25 -4.35 -4.79
CA PRO A 92 7.05 -5.32 -3.73
C PRO A 92 5.66 -5.21 -3.10
N GLY A 93 5.17 -6.36 -2.63
CA GLY A 93 3.89 -6.48 -1.93
C GLY A 93 2.77 -7.09 -2.78
N ILE A 94 2.01 -7.98 -2.15
CA ILE A 94 0.89 -8.69 -2.80
C ILE A 94 -0.18 -7.72 -3.32
N HIS A 95 -0.41 -6.59 -2.62
CA HIS A 95 -1.34 -5.55 -3.05
C HIS A 95 -0.98 -4.93 -4.41
N MET A 96 0.29 -4.98 -4.82
CA MET A 96 0.72 -4.50 -6.14
C MET A 96 0.26 -5.43 -7.26
N VAL A 97 0.00 -6.71 -6.97
CA VAL A 97 -0.63 -7.64 -7.94
C VAL A 97 -2.07 -7.20 -8.24
N SER A 98 -2.83 -6.75 -7.23
CA SER A 98 -4.17 -6.19 -7.45
C SER A 98 -4.15 -4.94 -8.33
N ASN A 99 -3.15 -4.06 -8.13
CA ASN A 99 -2.98 -2.89 -8.99
C ASN A 99 -2.61 -3.29 -10.43
N ALA A 100 -1.76 -4.30 -10.60
CA ALA A 100 -1.42 -4.84 -11.92
C ALA A 100 -2.63 -5.45 -12.64
N LEU A 101 -3.49 -6.18 -11.90
CA LEU A 101 -4.76 -6.71 -12.42
C LEU A 101 -5.71 -5.60 -12.87
N ALA A 102 -5.82 -4.51 -12.10
CA ALA A 102 -6.61 -3.34 -12.52
C ALA A 102 -6.06 -2.75 -13.83
N GLY A 103 -4.73 -2.61 -13.94
CA GLY A 103 -4.05 -2.18 -15.17
C GLY A 103 -4.30 -3.13 -16.34
N ALA A 104 -4.24 -4.44 -16.10
CA ALA A 104 -4.55 -5.46 -17.10
C ALA A 104 -6.00 -5.36 -17.61
N ALA A 105 -6.96 -5.15 -16.69
CA ALA A 105 -8.36 -4.97 -17.05
C ALA A 105 -8.59 -3.73 -17.91
N VAL A 106 -7.93 -2.63 -17.60
CA VAL A 106 -7.97 -1.40 -18.43
C VAL A 106 -7.34 -1.66 -19.80
N GLY A 107 -6.13 -2.26 -19.85
CA GLY A 107 -5.44 -2.57 -21.11
C GLY A 107 -6.29 -3.47 -22.01
N TYR A 108 -6.88 -4.52 -21.44
CA TYR A 108 -7.77 -5.41 -22.18
C TYR A 108 -9.00 -4.70 -22.74
N SER A 109 -9.59 -3.77 -21.94
CA SER A 109 -10.74 -2.95 -22.39
C SER A 109 -10.39 -1.98 -23.53
N LEU A 110 -9.09 -1.77 -23.76
CA LEU A 110 -8.54 -0.94 -24.84
C LEU A 110 -7.95 -1.78 -25.98
N ASP A 111 -8.31 -3.08 -26.05
CA ASP A 111 -7.88 -4.02 -27.08
C ASP A 111 -6.35 -4.27 -27.14
N LEU A 112 -5.63 -4.06 -26.02
CA LEU A 112 -4.22 -4.42 -25.93
C LEU A 112 -4.06 -5.95 -25.91
N THR A 113 -3.00 -6.45 -26.55
CA THR A 113 -2.62 -7.86 -26.52
C THR A 113 -2.09 -8.27 -25.14
N ASN A 114 -2.05 -9.57 -24.86
CA ASN A 114 -1.46 -10.09 -23.62
C ASN A 114 0.02 -9.70 -23.49
N GLU A 115 0.75 -9.67 -24.60
CA GLU A 115 2.16 -9.28 -24.66
C GLU A 115 2.36 -7.81 -24.29
N GLU A 116 1.48 -6.91 -24.78
CA GLU A 116 1.52 -5.49 -24.46
C GLU A 116 1.14 -5.26 -23.00
N ILE A 117 0.12 -5.92 -22.48
CA ILE A 117 -0.30 -5.86 -21.07
C ILE A 117 0.84 -6.35 -20.18
N LYS A 118 1.42 -7.52 -20.47
CA LYS A 118 2.57 -8.07 -19.76
C LYS A 118 3.74 -7.11 -19.75
N ALA A 119 4.12 -6.59 -20.92
CA ALA A 119 5.22 -5.62 -21.03
C ALA A 119 4.94 -4.35 -20.23
N GLY A 120 3.70 -3.85 -20.21
CA GLY A 120 3.30 -2.72 -19.39
C GLY A 120 3.46 -2.99 -17.90
N ILE A 121 3.07 -4.16 -17.42
CA ILE A 121 3.20 -4.56 -16.01
C ILE A 121 4.68 -4.71 -15.62
N GLU A 122 5.48 -5.43 -16.41
CA GLU A 122 6.88 -5.71 -16.11
C GLU A 122 7.79 -4.48 -16.20
N ASN A 123 7.33 -3.41 -16.85
CA ASN A 123 8.01 -2.12 -16.96
C ASN A 123 7.36 -1.01 -16.11
N LEU A 124 6.56 -1.35 -15.09
CA LEU A 124 5.99 -0.35 -14.20
C LEU A 124 7.09 0.47 -13.53
N PRO A 125 7.09 1.80 -13.68
CA PRO A 125 8.03 2.65 -12.98
C PRO A 125 7.67 2.72 -11.49
N SER A 126 8.67 2.80 -10.63
CA SER A 126 8.44 3.21 -9.24
C SER A 126 8.09 4.70 -9.18
N ILE A 127 7.15 5.05 -8.31
CA ILE A 127 6.69 6.43 -8.12
C ILE A 127 7.09 6.87 -6.72
N PRO A 128 7.82 7.99 -6.55
CA PRO A 128 8.16 8.52 -5.23
C PRO A 128 6.93 8.62 -4.31
N GLY A 129 7.09 8.21 -3.07
CA GLY A 129 6.01 8.16 -2.09
C GLY A 129 5.02 7.00 -2.24
N ARG A 130 5.23 6.09 -3.19
CA ARG A 130 4.33 4.97 -3.49
C ARG A 130 5.11 3.64 -3.60
N ASN A 131 5.38 3.03 -2.45
CA ASN A 131 6.11 1.76 -2.39
C ASN A 131 7.42 1.79 -3.19
N HIS A 132 8.12 2.93 -3.12
CA HIS A 132 9.34 3.22 -3.87
C HIS A 132 10.56 2.77 -3.07
N ILE A 133 11.35 1.86 -3.64
CA ILE A 133 12.59 1.38 -3.02
C ILE A 133 13.76 2.25 -3.45
N ILE A 134 14.42 2.86 -2.47
CA ILE A 134 15.64 3.67 -2.64
C ILE A 134 16.79 2.93 -1.96
N ILE A 135 17.84 2.67 -2.69
CA ILE A 135 19.04 1.99 -2.18
C ILE A 135 20.16 3.03 -2.13
N THR A 136 20.66 3.30 -0.92
CA THR A 136 21.82 4.13 -0.68
C THR A 136 23.02 3.25 -0.31
N ASP A 137 24.19 3.86 -0.07
CA ASP A 137 25.37 3.13 0.42
C ASP A 137 25.16 2.55 1.82
N LYS A 138 24.22 3.09 2.61
CA LYS A 138 24.00 2.71 4.01
C LYS A 138 22.64 2.07 4.28
N LEU A 139 21.61 2.49 3.58
CA LEU A 139 20.22 2.13 3.88
C LEU A 139 19.49 1.61 2.64
N THR A 140 18.49 0.76 2.88
CA THR A 140 17.41 0.51 1.92
C THR A 140 16.15 1.19 2.44
N ILE A 141 15.65 2.19 1.74
CA ILE A 141 14.49 2.98 2.16
C ILE A 141 13.28 2.54 1.34
N LEU A 142 12.20 2.18 2.02
CA LEU A 142 10.89 1.96 1.45
C LEU A 142 10.09 3.25 1.63
N ASP A 143 10.10 4.10 0.61
CA ASP A 143 9.35 5.35 0.57
C ASP A 143 7.90 5.07 0.17
N ASP A 144 7.00 5.13 1.14
CA ASP A 144 5.56 5.00 0.95
C ASP A 144 4.81 6.14 1.68
N CYS A 145 5.40 7.34 1.64
CA CYS A 145 4.99 8.48 2.44
C CYS A 145 3.96 9.40 1.78
N TYR A 146 3.35 9.03 0.64
CA TYR A 146 2.32 9.85 0.00
C TYR A 146 1.06 9.98 0.87
N ASN A 147 0.59 8.87 1.46
CA ASN A 147 -0.55 8.87 2.37
C ASN A 147 -0.55 7.60 3.24
N ALA A 148 -1.27 7.63 4.38
CA ALA A 148 -1.37 6.51 5.28
C ALA A 148 -2.81 6.29 5.76
N ASN A 149 -3.17 5.01 5.87
CA ASN A 149 -4.33 4.51 6.60
C ASN A 149 -3.97 3.12 7.16
N PRO A 150 -4.74 2.55 8.10
CA PRO A 150 -4.38 1.30 8.75
C PRO A 150 -4.10 0.14 7.78
N ILE A 151 -4.93 -0.03 6.76
CA ILE A 151 -4.78 -1.11 5.77
C ILE A 151 -3.49 -0.92 4.96
N SER A 152 -3.28 0.27 4.40
CA SER A 152 -2.09 0.54 3.58
C SER A 152 -0.81 0.51 4.42
N THR A 153 -0.85 0.94 5.69
CA THR A 153 0.32 0.92 6.57
C THR A 153 0.68 -0.51 6.95
N LYS A 154 -0.28 -1.36 7.27
CA LYS A 154 -0.05 -2.80 7.50
C LYS A 154 0.52 -3.47 6.25
N ALA A 155 0.01 -3.16 5.05
CA ALA A 155 0.57 -3.68 3.80
C ALA A 155 2.04 -3.24 3.54
N SER A 156 2.40 -2.00 3.91
CA SER A 156 3.80 -1.53 3.80
C SER A 156 4.71 -2.19 4.85
N ILE A 157 4.19 -2.49 6.05
CA ILE A 157 4.89 -3.28 7.07
C ILE A 157 5.12 -4.72 6.56
N ASP A 158 4.15 -5.33 5.87
CA ASP A 158 4.35 -6.64 5.24
C ASP A 158 5.45 -6.60 4.16
N VAL A 159 5.59 -5.50 3.43
CA VAL A 159 6.70 -5.31 2.49
C VAL A 159 8.03 -5.19 3.24
N LEU A 160 8.07 -4.39 4.31
CA LEU A 160 9.28 -4.27 5.14
C LEU A 160 9.68 -5.62 5.73
N ASP A 161 8.71 -6.46 6.11
CA ASP A 161 8.96 -7.80 6.65
C ASP A 161 9.67 -8.73 5.66
N MET A 162 9.53 -8.51 4.35
CA MET A 162 10.26 -9.27 3.32
C MET A 162 11.75 -8.88 3.22
N ALA A 163 12.17 -7.79 3.85
CA ALA A 163 13.56 -7.35 3.83
C ALA A 163 14.45 -8.24 4.72
N ILE A 164 15.71 -8.40 4.30
CA ILE A 164 16.71 -9.14 5.07
C ILE A 164 17.52 -8.14 5.90
N GLY A 165 17.68 -8.41 7.18
CA GLY A 165 18.43 -7.55 8.11
C GLY A 165 17.50 -6.77 9.05
N ARG A 166 18.04 -5.73 9.68
CA ARG A 166 17.32 -4.92 10.66
C ARG A 166 16.24 -4.07 9.98
N LYS A 167 15.04 -4.08 10.54
CA LYS A 167 13.83 -3.45 10.02
C LYS A 167 13.46 -2.27 10.89
N VAL A 168 13.36 -1.09 10.31
CA VAL A 168 13.01 0.15 10.97
C VAL A 168 11.73 0.72 10.34
N ALA A 169 10.72 1.03 11.14
CA ALA A 169 9.50 1.67 10.66
C ALA A 169 9.40 3.09 11.20
N VAL A 170 9.45 4.08 10.30
CA VAL A 170 9.23 5.50 10.61
C VAL A 170 7.81 5.85 10.22
N LEU A 171 6.91 5.88 11.22
CA LEU A 171 5.47 5.99 11.04
C LEU A 171 4.92 7.28 11.63
N GLY A 172 4.12 7.98 10.86
CA GLY A 172 3.45 9.20 11.31
C GLY A 172 1.95 9.00 11.51
N ASN A 173 1.27 10.11 11.84
CA ASN A 173 -0.18 10.11 12.01
C ASN A 173 -0.89 9.63 10.73
N MET A 174 -1.97 8.88 10.93
CA MET A 174 -2.94 8.51 9.90
C MET A 174 -4.18 9.39 10.06
N GLY A 175 -4.45 10.23 9.07
CA GLY A 175 -5.60 11.14 9.09
C GLY A 175 -6.91 10.52 8.66
N GLU A 176 -8.01 11.25 8.90
CA GLU A 176 -9.37 10.96 8.39
C GLU A 176 -9.95 9.60 8.84
N LEU A 177 -9.55 9.13 10.04
CA LEU A 177 -10.00 7.84 10.58
C LEU A 177 -11.28 7.95 11.43
N GLY A 178 -11.62 9.17 11.88
CA GLY A 178 -12.79 9.41 12.71
C GLY A 178 -12.63 8.98 14.17
N ALA A 179 -13.71 8.58 14.82
CA ALA A 179 -13.74 8.38 16.28
C ALA A 179 -12.77 7.30 16.81
N ASN A 180 -12.40 6.33 15.99
CA ASN A 180 -11.53 5.20 16.37
C ASN A 180 -10.06 5.43 16.03
N GLU A 181 -9.66 6.67 15.73
CA GLU A 181 -8.30 6.98 15.27
C GLU A 181 -7.21 6.45 16.20
N LYS A 182 -7.36 6.62 17.52
CA LYS A 182 -6.37 6.16 18.50
C LYS A 182 -6.21 4.64 18.51
N GLU A 183 -7.32 3.91 18.51
CA GLU A 183 -7.33 2.45 18.49
C GLU A 183 -6.67 1.91 17.21
N LEU A 184 -6.99 2.50 16.06
CA LEU A 184 -6.41 2.13 14.78
C LEU A 184 -4.90 2.41 14.70
N HIS A 185 -4.42 3.49 15.32
CA HIS A 185 -2.99 3.74 15.46
C HIS A 185 -2.32 2.70 16.36
N HIS A 186 -2.92 2.40 17.53
CA HIS A 186 -2.41 1.38 18.44
C HIS A 186 -2.32 0.00 17.78
N GLU A 187 -3.37 -0.44 17.10
CA GLU A 187 -3.37 -1.69 16.34
C GLU A 187 -2.30 -1.75 15.25
N THR A 188 -2.00 -0.61 14.62
CA THR A 188 -0.95 -0.51 13.60
C THR A 188 0.44 -0.70 14.22
N GLY A 189 0.66 -0.13 15.41
CA GLY A 189 1.89 -0.35 16.17
C GLY A 189 2.06 -1.79 16.63
N ALA A 190 1.01 -2.38 17.19
CA ALA A 190 0.99 -3.79 17.59
C ALA A 190 1.29 -4.73 16.40
N TYR A 191 0.74 -4.41 15.23
CA TYR A 191 1.01 -5.16 14.00
C TYR A 191 2.48 -5.07 13.57
N ALA A 192 3.11 -3.89 13.69
CA ALA A 192 4.53 -3.74 13.38
C ALA A 192 5.40 -4.64 14.27
N ALA A 193 5.11 -4.67 15.57
CA ALA A 193 5.80 -5.54 16.52
C ALA A 193 5.55 -7.04 16.23
N GLU A 194 4.31 -7.43 15.93
CA GLU A 194 3.95 -8.80 15.54
C GLU A 194 4.74 -9.28 14.31
N LYS A 195 4.99 -8.39 13.35
CA LYS A 195 5.79 -8.64 12.14
C LYS A 195 7.30 -8.60 12.38
N GLY A 196 7.73 -8.45 13.61
CA GLY A 196 9.14 -8.45 13.98
C GLY A 196 9.90 -7.24 13.44
N VAL A 197 9.28 -6.06 13.42
CA VAL A 197 9.99 -4.80 13.16
C VAL A 197 10.89 -4.52 14.37
N ASP A 198 12.19 -4.36 14.12
CA ASP A 198 13.18 -4.19 15.18
C ASP A 198 13.08 -2.82 15.86
N VAL A 199 12.75 -1.78 15.08
CA VAL A 199 12.64 -0.40 15.59
C VAL A 199 11.41 0.29 15.03
N VAL A 200 10.62 0.89 15.90
CA VAL A 200 9.49 1.76 15.52
C VAL A 200 9.78 3.18 15.98
N CYS A 201 9.89 4.10 15.01
CA CYS A 201 9.98 5.54 15.21
C CYS A 201 8.60 6.15 14.89
N ALA A 202 7.83 6.47 15.91
CA ALA A 202 6.50 7.06 15.76
C ALA A 202 6.57 8.59 15.89
N ILE A 203 6.02 9.33 14.92
CA ILE A 203 6.15 10.79 14.85
C ILE A 203 4.78 11.45 14.79
N GLY A 204 4.49 12.32 15.75
CA GLY A 204 3.23 13.04 15.87
C GLY A 204 2.41 12.60 17.07
N ASP A 205 1.37 13.37 17.38
CA ASP A 205 0.52 13.19 18.56
C ASP A 205 -0.30 11.89 18.52
N LEU A 206 -0.96 11.59 17.40
CA LEU A 206 -1.70 10.34 17.22
C LEU A 206 -0.75 9.14 17.05
N ALA A 207 0.42 9.33 16.44
CA ALA A 207 1.43 8.29 16.31
C ALA A 207 1.98 7.82 17.66
N LYS A 208 1.77 8.56 18.75
CA LYS A 208 2.03 8.08 20.11
C LYS A 208 1.33 6.77 20.41
N GLU A 209 0.13 6.55 19.86
CA GLU A 209 -0.59 5.29 20.03
C GLU A 209 0.05 4.17 19.19
N ILE A 210 0.73 4.49 18.06
CA ILE A 210 1.57 3.50 17.35
C ILE A 210 2.72 3.06 18.26
N ALA A 211 3.40 4.01 18.92
CA ALA A 211 4.46 3.70 19.87
C ALA A 211 3.95 2.84 21.03
N ASN A 212 2.79 3.17 21.60
CA ASN A 212 2.17 2.38 22.67
C ASN A 212 1.86 0.96 22.21
N GLY A 213 1.29 0.78 21.01
CA GLY A 213 0.98 -0.54 20.45
C GLY A 213 2.21 -1.38 20.12
N ALA A 214 3.30 -0.74 19.68
CA ALA A 214 4.56 -1.41 19.37
C ALA A 214 5.42 -1.73 20.61
N SER A 215 5.08 -1.18 21.78
CA SER A 215 5.86 -1.37 23.01
C SER A 215 5.67 -2.76 23.61
N VAL A 216 6.27 -3.76 22.96
CA VAL A 216 6.33 -5.16 23.40
C VAL A 216 7.79 -5.62 23.43
N ASP A 217 8.06 -6.73 24.12
CA ASP A 217 9.40 -7.29 24.21
C ASP A 217 9.95 -7.61 22.82
N GLY A 218 11.14 -7.09 22.52
CA GLY A 218 11.86 -7.33 21.26
C GLY A 218 11.79 -6.16 20.25
N THR A 219 10.90 -5.19 20.43
CA THR A 219 10.82 -4.00 19.58
C THR A 219 11.39 -2.78 20.31
N GLU A 220 12.38 -2.13 19.72
CA GLU A 220 12.87 -0.81 20.17
C GLU A 220 11.90 0.27 19.72
N VAL A 221 11.39 1.10 20.63
CA VAL A 221 10.34 2.08 20.32
C VAL A 221 10.78 3.48 20.70
N HIS A 222 10.66 4.42 19.75
CA HIS A 222 10.87 5.85 19.94
C HIS A 222 9.63 6.61 19.53
N TRP A 223 9.21 7.54 20.39
CA TRP A 223 8.16 8.50 20.04
C TRP A 223 8.73 9.91 19.98
N PHE A 224 8.37 10.64 18.94
CA PHE A 224 8.74 12.03 18.72
C PHE A 224 7.50 12.88 18.53
N GLU A 225 7.45 14.02 19.19
CA GLU A 225 6.35 14.96 19.01
C GLU A 225 6.38 15.58 17.61
N THR A 226 7.58 15.90 17.11
CA THR A 226 7.79 16.56 15.82
C THR A 226 8.81 15.82 14.94
N LYS A 227 8.76 16.10 13.62
CA LYS A 227 9.79 15.65 12.67
C LYS A 227 11.18 16.18 13.02
N ALA A 228 11.26 17.41 13.56
CA ALA A 228 12.54 18.01 13.95
C ALA A 228 13.21 17.22 15.08
N ASP A 229 12.43 16.72 16.05
CA ASP A 229 12.96 15.89 17.13
C ASP A 229 13.51 14.55 16.58
N PHE A 230 12.80 13.92 15.65
CA PHE A 230 13.29 12.71 14.98
C PHE A 230 14.58 12.99 14.19
N LEU A 231 14.64 14.07 13.41
CA LEU A 231 15.81 14.43 12.61
C LEU A 231 17.05 14.67 13.47
N ALA A 232 16.88 15.21 14.69
CA ALA A 232 17.97 15.42 15.64
C ALA A 232 18.57 14.08 16.14
N GLU A 233 17.73 13.05 16.31
CA GLU A 233 18.14 11.73 16.85
C GLU A 233 18.35 10.67 15.77
N MET A 234 17.92 10.89 14.54
CA MET A 234 17.92 9.92 13.45
C MET A 234 19.29 9.22 13.28
N LYS A 235 20.39 9.99 13.34
CA LYS A 235 21.75 9.45 13.19
C LYS A 235 22.17 8.49 14.31
N ASN A 236 21.57 8.61 15.48
CA ASN A 236 21.84 7.74 16.63
C ASN A 236 21.03 6.44 16.53
N ILE A 237 19.90 6.45 15.83
CA ILE A 237 18.97 5.32 15.70
C ILE A 237 19.31 4.46 14.49
N MET A 238 19.57 5.09 13.33
CA MET A 238 19.86 4.38 12.09
C MET A 238 21.23 3.73 12.11
N LYS A 239 21.31 2.54 11.52
CA LYS A 239 22.55 1.76 11.38
C LYS A 239 22.77 1.38 9.91
N GLU A 240 24.01 1.17 9.54
CA GLU A 240 24.35 0.65 8.22
C GLU A 240 23.70 -0.72 8.00
N GLY A 241 23.07 -0.90 6.84
CA GLY A 241 22.32 -2.10 6.48
C GLY A 241 20.85 -2.09 6.89
N ASP A 242 20.33 -1.02 7.53
CA ASP A 242 18.94 -0.94 7.89
C ASP A 242 18.02 -0.88 6.66
N ASN A 243 16.86 -1.55 6.79
CA ASN A 243 15.73 -1.39 5.89
C ASN A 243 14.71 -0.49 6.57
N VAL A 244 14.41 0.67 5.99
CA VAL A 244 13.65 1.73 6.62
C VAL A 244 12.36 2.00 5.85
N LEU A 245 11.21 1.68 6.44
CA LEU A 245 9.90 2.11 5.92
C LEU A 245 9.60 3.53 6.40
N VAL A 246 9.20 4.42 5.48
CA VAL A 246 8.73 5.77 5.79
C VAL A 246 7.30 5.93 5.34
N LYS A 247 6.35 6.15 6.29
CA LYS A 247 4.93 6.26 5.96
C LYS A 247 4.15 7.15 6.91
N ALA A 248 3.38 8.08 6.33
CA ALA A 248 2.46 8.95 7.06
C ALA A 248 1.35 9.49 6.15
N SER A 249 0.33 10.12 6.74
CA SER A 249 -0.64 10.89 5.99
C SER A 249 0.02 12.06 5.26
N HIS A 250 -0.52 12.43 4.11
CA HIS A 250 0.01 13.46 3.22
C HIS A 250 0.33 14.79 3.93
N GLY A 251 -0.55 15.23 4.83
CA GLY A 251 -0.36 16.46 5.62
C GLY A 251 0.84 16.45 6.56
N MET A 252 1.47 15.30 6.82
CA MET A 252 2.67 15.20 7.65
C MET A 252 3.95 15.60 6.90
N HIS A 253 3.92 15.70 5.56
CA HIS A 253 5.06 16.09 4.72
C HIS A 253 6.32 15.26 5.00
N PHE A 254 6.21 13.92 4.97
CA PHE A 254 7.31 13.00 5.24
C PHE A 254 8.36 12.85 4.11
N PRO A 255 8.18 13.33 2.86
CA PRO A 255 9.26 13.31 1.87
C PRO A 255 10.56 13.94 2.36
N GLU A 256 10.50 14.97 3.23
CA GLU A 256 11.70 15.56 3.83
C GLU A 256 12.50 14.58 4.73
N LEU A 257 11.82 13.59 5.34
CA LEU A 257 12.48 12.55 6.13
C LEU A 257 13.16 11.52 5.22
N VAL A 258 12.56 11.24 4.06
CA VAL A 258 13.16 10.38 3.02
C VAL A 258 14.44 11.02 2.52
N GLU A 259 14.42 12.31 2.14
CA GLU A 259 15.60 13.06 1.71
C GLU A 259 16.69 13.08 2.80
N ALA A 260 16.32 13.24 4.06
CA ALA A 260 17.27 13.23 5.18
C ALA A 260 17.91 11.85 5.41
N LEU A 261 17.15 10.77 5.22
CA LEU A 261 17.65 9.39 5.31
C LEU A 261 18.57 9.05 4.14
N GLU A 262 18.26 9.53 2.93
CA GLU A 262 19.13 9.38 1.75
C GLU A 262 20.50 10.06 1.93
N ALA A 263 20.53 11.15 2.68
CA ALA A 263 21.73 11.95 2.93
C ALA A 263 22.62 11.40 4.07
N LEU A 264 22.26 10.27 4.72
CA LEU A 264 23.07 9.64 5.78
C LEU A 264 24.29 8.94 5.20
#